data_48ee148ff66aecc49c181c1c9be13fcb
#
_entry.id   48ee148ff66aecc49c181c1c9be13fcb
#
_cell.length_a   1.000
_cell.length_b   1.000
_cell.length_c   1.000
_cell.angle_alpha   90.00
_cell.angle_beta   90.00
_cell.angle_gamma   90.00
#
_symmetry.space_group_name_H-M   'P 1'
#
loop_
_entity.id
_entity.type
_entity.pdbx_description
1 polymer ?
#
loop_
_entity_poly.entity_id
_entity_poly.type
_entity_poly.pdbx_seq_one_letter_code
_entity_poly.pdbx_strand_id
1 'polypeptide(L)'
;MCVKVTAKIYNLDKPTRNGRLYTKDALEQAFNNNIFIEHNEHNAIPIMTEDGDIVGTAHCSLDYPTINIEGVISSRFKDVLKDAALTHSGCGHLEYDAKNDRQIVTEYKLCELLLSSAAYVDCSMEVVKE
;
A
#
# COMPACT_ATOMS: atom_id res chain seq x y z
N MET A 1 19.38 12.41 -4.85
CA MET A 1 18.18 13.26 -4.88
C MET A 1 16.91 12.39 -4.86
N CYS A 2 15.84 12.94 -4.37
CA CYS A 2 14.59 12.22 -4.20
C CYS A 2 13.42 12.96 -4.82
N VAL A 3 12.46 12.21 -5.30
CA VAL A 3 11.20 12.73 -5.80
C VAL A 3 10.17 12.53 -4.69
N LYS A 4 9.46 13.59 -4.32
CA LYS A 4 8.37 13.51 -3.34
C LYS A 4 7.08 13.14 -4.02
N VAL A 5 6.37 12.17 -3.45
CA VAL A 5 5.08 11.70 -3.97
C VAL A 5 4.03 11.70 -2.86
N THR A 6 2.80 11.95 -3.25
CA THR A 6 1.63 11.67 -2.42
C THR A 6 0.78 10.64 -3.14
N ALA A 7 0.17 9.77 -2.37
CA ALA A 7 -0.66 8.72 -2.94
C ALA A 7 -1.81 8.39 -2.00
N LYS A 8 -2.84 7.79 -2.58
CA LYS A 8 -3.99 7.29 -1.82
C LYS A 8 -4.40 5.95 -2.38
N ILE A 9 -4.75 5.04 -1.47
CA ILE A 9 -5.44 3.81 -1.80
C ILE A 9 -6.82 3.95 -1.16
N TYR A 10 -7.87 3.87 -1.95
CA TYR A 10 -9.23 4.15 -1.48
C TYR A 10 -10.20 3.04 -1.87
N ASN A 11 -11.43 3.13 -1.37
CA ASN A 11 -12.47 2.11 -1.56
C ASN A 11 -12.09 0.74 -1.01
N LEU A 12 -11.34 0.71 0.11
CA LEU A 12 -10.91 -0.53 0.74
C LEU A 12 -12.05 -1.26 1.47
N ASP A 13 -13.21 -0.64 1.55
CA ASP A 13 -14.46 -1.26 2.01
C ASP A 13 -15.15 -2.11 0.93
N LYS A 14 -14.57 -2.17 -0.27
CA LYS A 14 -15.06 -2.94 -1.40
C LYS A 14 -14.03 -3.98 -1.82
N PRO A 15 -14.47 -5.09 -2.46
CA PRO A 15 -13.51 -6.07 -2.99
C PRO A 15 -12.59 -5.45 -4.03
N THR A 16 -11.35 -5.90 -4.02
CA THR A 16 -10.37 -5.52 -5.05
C THR A 16 -10.72 -6.18 -6.38
N ARG A 17 -10.10 -5.73 -7.46
CA ARG A 17 -10.36 -6.29 -8.80
C ARG A 17 -10.05 -7.78 -8.91
N ASN A 18 -9.17 -8.30 -8.05
CA ASN A 18 -8.86 -9.74 -7.99
C ASN A 18 -9.68 -10.49 -6.93
N GLY A 19 -10.76 -9.90 -6.43
CA GLY A 19 -11.71 -10.57 -5.56
C GLY A 19 -11.33 -10.70 -4.10
N ARG A 20 -10.52 -9.78 -3.56
CA ARG A 20 -10.14 -9.75 -2.15
C ARG A 20 -10.83 -8.60 -1.43
N LEU A 21 -11.44 -8.91 -0.30
CA LEU A 21 -12.03 -7.92 0.60
C LEU A 21 -11.21 -7.87 1.89
N TYR A 22 -10.66 -6.71 2.20
CA TYR A 22 -9.96 -6.47 3.46
C TYR A 22 -10.97 -6.02 4.51
N THR A 23 -11.05 -6.74 5.63
CA THR A 23 -11.91 -6.31 6.72
C THR A 23 -11.34 -5.05 7.37
N LYS A 24 -12.24 -4.23 7.95
CA LYS A 24 -11.82 -3.04 8.68
C LYS A 24 -10.84 -3.38 9.80
N ASP A 25 -11.14 -4.46 10.55
CA ASP A 25 -10.28 -4.90 11.64
C ASP A 25 -8.90 -5.34 11.16
N ALA A 26 -8.82 -6.03 10.03
CA ALA A 26 -7.55 -6.45 9.45
C ALA A 26 -6.68 -5.24 9.08
N LEU A 27 -7.30 -4.23 8.46
CA LEU A 27 -6.58 -3.00 8.10
C LEU A 27 -6.16 -2.20 9.34
N GLU A 28 -7.02 -2.08 10.34
CA GLU A 28 -6.68 -1.40 11.58
C GLU A 28 -5.52 -2.09 12.30
N GLN A 29 -5.52 -3.41 12.36
CA GLN A 29 -4.41 -4.17 12.93
C GLN A 29 -3.11 -3.96 12.17
N ALA A 30 -3.18 -3.90 10.85
CA ALA A 30 -2.00 -3.69 10.01
C ALA A 30 -1.30 -2.36 10.32
N PHE A 31 -2.04 -1.34 10.73
CA PHE A 31 -1.49 -0.03 11.08
C PHE A 31 -1.18 0.08 12.56
N ASN A 32 -2.03 -0.46 13.45
CA ASN A 32 -1.85 -0.32 14.89
C ASN A 32 -0.69 -1.17 15.43
N ASN A 33 -0.42 -2.31 14.82
CA ASN A 33 0.62 -3.25 15.24
C ASN A 33 1.82 -3.29 14.30
N ASN A 34 1.97 -2.29 13.46
CA ASN A 34 3.03 -2.27 12.46
C ASN A 34 4.32 -1.72 13.05
N ILE A 35 5.38 -2.51 13.02
CA ILE A 35 6.68 -2.13 13.58
C ILE A 35 7.26 -0.90 12.88
N PHE A 36 7.00 -0.71 11.58
CA PHE A 36 7.49 0.45 10.84
C PHE A 36 6.74 1.73 11.22
N ILE A 37 5.52 1.59 11.74
CA ILE A 37 4.69 2.73 12.14
C ILE A 37 4.87 3.04 13.64
N GLU A 38 4.82 2.00 14.50
CA GLU A 38 4.86 2.17 15.95
C GLU A 38 6.26 2.37 16.52
N HIS A 39 7.23 1.62 16.01
CA HIS A 39 8.56 1.52 16.59
C HIS A 39 9.65 2.16 15.77
N ASN A 40 9.37 2.56 14.56
CA ASN A 40 10.32 3.27 13.73
C ASN A 40 10.17 4.77 14.01
N GLU A 41 11.25 5.40 14.44
CA GLU A 41 11.28 6.82 14.71
C GLU A 41 10.80 7.67 13.53
N HIS A 42 11.01 7.18 12.33
CA HIS A 42 10.60 7.85 11.09
C HIS A 42 9.29 7.33 10.53
N ASN A 43 8.71 6.29 11.13
CA ASN A 43 7.46 5.66 10.68
C ASN A 43 7.49 5.31 9.19
N ALA A 44 8.64 4.86 8.70
CA ALA A 44 8.87 4.69 7.28
C ALA A 44 8.64 3.25 6.83
N ILE A 45 7.82 3.10 5.81
CA ILE A 45 7.57 1.80 5.16
C ILE A 45 8.37 1.80 3.86
N PRO A 46 9.06 0.70 3.51
CA PRO A 46 9.82 0.65 2.27
C PRO A 46 8.90 0.65 1.04
N ILE A 47 9.32 1.33 0.00
CA ILE A 47 8.69 1.28 -1.32
C ILE A 47 9.56 0.39 -2.19
N MET A 48 8.95 -0.63 -2.79
CA MET A 48 9.65 -1.63 -3.58
C MET A 48 9.09 -1.72 -4.99
N THR A 49 9.94 -2.13 -5.92
CA THR A 49 9.49 -2.50 -7.27
C THR A 49 9.07 -3.97 -7.29
N GLU A 50 8.42 -4.39 -8.39
CA GLU A 50 8.03 -5.79 -8.60
C GLU A 50 9.25 -6.71 -8.66
N ASP A 51 10.41 -6.18 -9.03
CA ASP A 51 11.68 -6.92 -9.07
C ASP A 51 12.35 -7.06 -7.70
N GLY A 52 11.79 -6.45 -6.66
CA GLY A 52 12.31 -6.55 -5.31
C GLY A 52 13.33 -5.48 -4.92
N ASP A 53 13.51 -4.44 -5.74
CA ASP A 53 14.40 -3.33 -5.42
C ASP A 53 13.71 -2.35 -4.47
N ILE A 54 14.39 -1.93 -3.42
CA ILE A 54 13.91 -0.86 -2.55
C ILE A 54 14.26 0.47 -3.22
N VAL A 55 13.24 1.25 -3.52
CA VAL A 55 13.40 2.49 -4.29
C VAL A 55 13.08 3.75 -3.49
N GLY A 56 12.54 3.59 -2.31
CA GLY A 56 12.17 4.72 -1.46
C GLY A 56 11.54 4.29 -0.16
N THR A 57 11.02 5.27 0.56
CA THR A 57 10.31 5.07 1.83
C THR A 57 9.09 5.97 1.88
N ALA A 58 8.11 5.60 2.70
CA ALA A 58 6.88 6.35 2.83
C ALA A 58 6.33 6.32 4.26
N HIS A 59 5.58 7.37 4.57
CA HIS A 59 4.72 7.41 5.74
C HIS A 59 3.30 7.10 5.31
N CYS A 60 2.65 6.21 6.04
CA CYS A 60 1.29 5.79 5.75
C CYS A 60 0.39 6.00 6.96
N SER A 61 -0.85 6.38 6.71
CA SER A 61 -1.87 6.45 7.73
C SER A 61 -3.17 5.88 7.19
N LEU A 62 -3.94 5.25 8.06
CA LEU A 62 -5.25 4.69 7.72
C LEU A 62 -6.33 5.67 8.15
N ASP A 63 -7.12 6.10 7.17
CA ASP A 63 -8.38 6.81 7.37
C ASP A 63 -9.43 5.99 6.63
N TYR A 64 -9.85 4.90 7.28
CA TYR A 64 -10.71 3.89 6.65
C TYR A 64 -11.93 4.50 5.95
N PRO A 65 -12.21 4.16 4.69
CA PRO A 65 -11.61 3.08 3.88
C PRO A 65 -10.44 3.53 2.99
N THR A 66 -9.65 4.47 3.42
CA THR A 66 -8.56 5.06 2.64
C THR A 66 -7.22 4.91 3.38
N ILE A 67 -6.16 4.62 2.64
CA ILE A 67 -4.79 4.72 3.11
C ILE A 67 -4.17 5.95 2.46
N ASN A 68 -3.66 6.87 3.28
CA ASN A 68 -2.95 8.06 2.83
C ASN A 68 -1.45 7.80 2.89
N ILE A 69 -0.74 8.20 1.85
CA ILE A 69 0.69 7.91 1.69
C ILE A 69 1.42 9.20 1.34
N GLU A 70 2.53 9.44 2.04
CA GLU A 70 3.51 10.47 1.68
C GLU A 70 4.86 9.80 1.60
N GLY A 71 5.52 9.90 0.46
CA GLY A 71 6.76 9.17 0.24
C GLY A 71 7.82 9.95 -0.49
N VAL A 72 9.01 9.38 -0.48
CA VAL A 72 10.14 9.83 -1.27
C VAL A 72 10.69 8.64 -2.04
N ILE A 73 10.95 8.86 -3.31
CA ILE A 73 11.46 7.84 -4.23
C ILE A 73 12.77 8.36 -4.83
N SER A 74 13.77 7.50 -4.93
CA SER A 74 15.04 7.87 -5.55
C SER A 74 14.81 8.37 -6.98
N SER A 75 15.44 9.47 -7.34
CA SER A 75 15.32 10.06 -8.69
C SER A 75 15.76 9.12 -9.81
N ARG A 76 16.55 8.09 -9.48
CA ARG A 76 16.94 7.03 -10.43
C ARG A 76 15.73 6.31 -11.02
N PHE A 77 14.61 6.29 -10.30
CA PHE A 77 13.39 5.59 -10.70
C PHE A 77 12.29 6.52 -11.20
N LYS A 78 12.65 7.77 -11.46
CA LYS A 78 11.71 8.80 -11.90
C LYS A 78 10.89 8.41 -13.12
N ASP A 79 11.50 7.74 -14.08
CA ASP A 79 10.83 7.35 -15.32
C ASP A 79 9.77 6.25 -15.11
N VAL A 80 9.93 5.46 -14.06
CA VAL A 80 8.98 4.40 -13.71
C VAL A 80 7.67 4.98 -13.17
N LEU A 81 7.72 6.19 -12.61
CA LEU A 81 6.58 6.80 -11.94
C LEU A 81 5.44 7.19 -12.86
N LYS A 82 5.71 7.37 -14.16
CA LYS A 82 4.71 7.85 -15.12
C LYS A 82 3.52 6.90 -15.27
N ASP A 83 3.79 5.60 -15.26
CA ASP A 83 2.77 4.57 -15.53
C ASP A 83 2.60 3.63 -14.34
N ALA A 84 3.11 4.02 -13.18
CA ALA A 84 3.08 3.18 -12.00
C ALA A 84 2.01 3.63 -11.00
N ALA A 85 1.50 2.68 -10.26
CA ALA A 85 0.66 2.90 -9.10
C ALA A 85 1.38 2.45 -7.85
N LEU A 86 1.06 3.06 -6.72
CA LEU A 86 1.60 2.69 -5.44
C LEU A 86 0.52 1.97 -4.65
N THR A 87 0.75 0.70 -4.34
CA THR A 87 -0.23 -0.16 -3.67
C THR A 87 0.34 -0.74 -2.39
N HIS A 88 -0.54 -1.18 -1.52
CA HIS A 88 -0.12 -1.89 -0.31
C HIS A 88 0.28 -3.33 -0.66
N SER A 89 1.23 -3.86 0.08
CA SER A 89 1.69 -5.24 -0.06
C SER A 89 2.05 -5.81 1.31
N GLY A 90 1.69 -7.05 1.50
CA GLY A 90 1.96 -7.71 2.77
C GLY A 90 1.47 -9.14 2.77
N CYS A 91 1.32 -9.69 3.97
CA CYS A 91 0.84 -11.05 4.17
C CYS A 91 -0.27 -11.06 5.22
N GLY A 92 -1.05 -12.13 5.23
CA GLY A 92 -2.14 -12.26 6.17
C GLY A 92 -2.86 -13.57 6.02
N HIS A 93 -4.02 -13.63 6.64
CA HIS A 93 -4.88 -14.80 6.59
C HIS A 93 -6.09 -14.53 5.69
N LEU A 94 -6.36 -15.46 4.80
CA LEU A 94 -7.48 -15.38 3.85
C LEU A 94 -8.51 -16.46 4.19
N GLU A 95 -9.79 -16.09 4.12
CA GLU A 95 -10.90 -17.03 4.18
C GLU A 95 -11.71 -16.91 2.89
N TYR A 96 -12.13 -18.04 2.34
CA TYR A 96 -12.96 -18.05 1.15
C TYR A 96 -14.43 -17.88 1.51
N ASP A 97 -15.07 -16.88 0.89
CA ASP A 97 -16.50 -16.65 1.00
C ASP A 97 -17.18 -17.23 -0.23
N ALA A 98 -17.67 -18.47 -0.10
CA ALA A 98 -18.30 -19.20 -1.21
C ALA A 98 -19.58 -18.53 -1.70
N LYS A 99 -20.30 -17.84 -0.83
CA LYS A 99 -21.57 -17.20 -1.18
C LYS A 99 -21.37 -16.07 -2.19
N ASN A 100 -20.31 -15.32 -2.05
CA ASN A 100 -20.01 -14.15 -2.89
C ASN A 100 -18.82 -14.38 -3.82
N ASP A 101 -18.28 -15.60 -3.83
CA ASP A 101 -17.11 -16.00 -4.63
C ASP A 101 -15.97 -15.00 -4.53
N ARG A 102 -15.51 -14.78 -3.29
CA ARG A 102 -14.43 -13.86 -3.02
C ARG A 102 -13.59 -14.33 -1.83
N GLN A 103 -12.40 -13.77 -1.70
CA GLN A 103 -11.54 -14.00 -0.54
C GLN A 103 -11.68 -12.85 0.45
N ILE A 104 -11.76 -13.18 1.73
CA ILE A 104 -11.82 -12.19 2.80
C ILE A 104 -10.51 -12.23 3.55
N VAL A 105 -9.83 -11.08 3.64
CA VAL A 105 -8.60 -10.92 4.42
C VAL A 105 -9.01 -10.59 5.84
N THR A 106 -8.86 -11.56 6.74
CA THR A 106 -9.26 -11.43 8.16
C THR A 106 -8.13 -10.95 9.06
N GLU A 107 -6.89 -11.18 8.64
CA GLU A 107 -5.69 -10.67 9.30
C GLU A 107 -4.76 -10.13 8.22
N TYR A 108 -4.11 -9.01 8.49
CA TYR A 108 -3.20 -8.40 7.54
C TYR A 108 -2.01 -7.75 8.22
N LYS A 109 -0.85 -7.94 7.61
CA LYS A 109 0.40 -7.30 8.01
C LYS A 109 0.94 -6.54 6.81
N LEU A 110 0.99 -5.23 6.91
CA LEU A 110 1.54 -4.37 5.86
C LEU A 110 3.07 -4.44 5.94
N CYS A 111 3.70 -4.93 4.88
CA CYS A 111 5.15 -5.13 4.83
C CYS A 111 5.86 -4.07 4.02
N GLU A 112 5.27 -3.67 2.90
CA GLU A 112 5.84 -2.67 2.01
C GLU A 112 4.75 -2.00 1.19
N LEU A 113 5.12 -0.94 0.47
CA LEU A 113 4.34 -0.40 -0.63
C LEU A 113 4.98 -0.86 -1.92
N LEU A 114 4.17 -1.27 -2.88
CA LEU A 114 4.62 -1.80 -4.15
C LEU A 114 4.36 -0.79 -5.26
N LEU A 115 5.44 -0.42 -5.95
CA LEU A 115 5.36 0.40 -7.16
C LEU A 115 5.13 -0.54 -8.34
N SER A 116 3.92 -0.53 -8.89
CA SER A 116 3.48 -1.51 -9.88
C SER A 116 2.76 -0.84 -11.04
N SER A 117 2.87 -1.44 -12.22
CA SER A 117 2.10 -1.02 -13.39
C SER A 117 0.68 -1.62 -13.42
N ALA A 118 0.39 -2.57 -12.53
CA ALA A 118 -0.90 -3.27 -12.50
C ALA A 118 -1.46 -3.28 -11.08
N ALA A 119 -2.34 -2.33 -10.76
CA ALA A 119 -3.00 -2.26 -9.47
C ALA A 119 -4.34 -2.98 -9.46
N TYR A 120 -4.62 -3.72 -8.39
CA TYR A 120 -5.92 -4.36 -8.16
C TYR A 120 -6.83 -3.53 -7.26
N VAL A 121 -6.36 -2.40 -6.78
CA VAL A 121 -7.09 -1.49 -5.90
C VAL A 121 -7.26 -0.13 -6.56
N ASP A 122 -8.25 0.62 -6.11
CA ASP A 122 -8.42 1.99 -6.55
C ASP A 122 -7.37 2.84 -5.85
N CYS A 123 -6.54 3.51 -6.62
CA CYS A 123 -5.43 4.29 -6.09
C CYS A 123 -5.10 5.47 -6.99
N SER A 124 -4.41 6.43 -6.40
CA SER A 124 -3.88 7.59 -7.12
C SER A 124 -2.49 7.89 -6.61
N MET A 125 -1.65 8.44 -7.46
CA MET A 125 -0.32 8.89 -7.08
C MET A 125 0.00 10.18 -7.81
N GLU A 126 0.59 11.12 -7.11
CA GLU A 126 0.96 12.41 -7.63
C GLU A 126 2.38 12.76 -7.23
N VAL A 127 3.17 13.20 -8.21
CA VAL A 127 4.53 13.69 -7.95
C VAL A 127 4.40 15.14 -7.49
N VAL A 128 4.83 15.41 -6.27
CA VAL A 128 4.68 16.73 -5.65
C VAL A 128 5.90 17.62 -5.96
N LYS A 129 7.09 17.02 -5.86
CA LYS A 129 8.34 17.78 -6.03
C LYS A 129 9.51 16.85 -6.30
N GLU A 130 10.38 17.33 -7.12
CA GLU A 130 11.71 16.71 -7.33
C GLU A 130 12.77 17.32 -6.43
#